data_7162f9ed42223de8e46b5be248ff8aa2
#
_entry.id   7162f9ed42223de8e46b5be248ff8aa2
#
_cell.length_a   1.000
_cell.length_b   1.000
_cell.length_c   1.000
_cell.angle_alpha   90.00
_cell.angle_beta   90.00
_cell.angle_gamma   90.00
#
_symmetry.space_group_name_H-M   'P 1'
#
loop_
_entity.id
_entity.type
_entity.pdbx_description
1 polymer ?
#
loop_
_entity_poly.entity_id
_entity_poly.type
_entity_poly.pdbx_seq_one_letter_code
_entity_poly.pdbx_strand_id
1 'polypeptide(L)' 'MKANLIESIVLDEQTIAHKTYGVRIYEKCYYDLSLNKELVERFVGFLNEDEMPEAEIEVVIEDFLSGKGI' A
#
# COMPACT_ATOMS: atom_id res chain seq x y z
N MET A 1 -12.23 -1.79 -9.18
CA MET A 1 -10.80 -1.39 -9.23
C MET A 1 -9.94 -2.60 -8.98
N LYS A 2 -8.83 -2.71 -9.65
CA LYS A 2 -7.93 -3.84 -9.45
C LYS A 2 -6.62 -3.37 -8.83
N ALA A 3 -6.43 -3.71 -7.56
CA ALA A 3 -5.22 -3.43 -6.83
C ALA A 3 -4.47 -4.73 -6.54
N ASN A 4 -3.17 -4.67 -6.54
CA ASN A 4 -2.31 -5.82 -6.26
C ASN A 4 -1.30 -5.47 -5.18
N LEU A 5 -0.97 -6.46 -4.37
CA LEU A 5 0.11 -6.34 -3.40
C LEU A 5 1.45 -6.35 -4.12
N ILE A 6 2.33 -5.46 -3.72
CA ILE A 6 3.72 -5.47 -4.20
C ILE A 6 4.68 -5.53 -3.01
N GLU A 7 5.83 -6.14 -3.23
CA GLU A 7 6.89 -6.21 -2.26
C GLU A 7 8.09 -5.40 -2.75
N SER A 8 8.80 -4.80 -1.81
CA SER A 8 10.08 -4.19 -2.11
C SER A 8 11.02 -4.39 -0.93
N ILE A 9 12.30 -4.13 -1.17
CA ILE A 9 13.31 -4.23 -0.13
C ILE A 9 13.92 -2.85 0.04
N VAL A 10 13.94 -2.37 1.28
CA VAL A 10 14.56 -1.10 1.62
C VAL A 10 15.68 -1.34 2.61
N LEU A 11 16.71 -0.52 2.53
CA LEU A 11 17.82 -0.57 3.49
C LEU A 11 17.62 0.53 4.53
N ASP A 12 17.82 0.16 5.79
CA ASP A 12 17.80 1.15 6.87
C ASP A 12 19.16 1.87 6.99
N GLU A 13 19.30 2.71 7.99
CA GLU A 13 20.52 3.46 8.23
C GLU A 13 21.72 2.56 8.52
N GLN A 14 21.48 1.36 8.97
CA GLN A 14 22.51 0.37 9.27
C GLN A 14 22.77 -0.58 8.12
N THR A 15 22.20 -0.30 6.95
CA THR A 15 22.26 -1.13 5.75
C THR A 15 21.66 -2.52 5.92
N ILE A 16 20.72 -2.67 6.85
CA ILE A 16 19.97 -3.91 7.03
C ILE A 16 18.76 -3.88 6.12
N ALA A 17 18.57 -4.94 5.34
CA ALA A 17 17.48 -5.04 4.40
C ALA A 17 16.17 -5.41 5.10
N HIS A 18 15.10 -4.70 4.78
CA HIS A 18 13.76 -4.97 5.28
C HIS A 18 12.81 -5.14 4.10
N LYS A 19 11.95 -6.15 4.17
CA LYS A 19 10.85 -6.26 3.22
C LYS A 19 9.75 -5.30 3.61
N THR A 20 9.28 -4.54 2.62
CA THR A 20 8.12 -3.68 2.80
C THR A 20 7.07 -4.03 1.76
N TYR A 21 5.86 -3.60 2.01
CA TYR A 21 4.72 -3.95 1.18
C TYR A 21 3.98 -2.70 0.78
N GLY A 22 3.48 -2.71 -0.43
CA GLY A 22 2.73 -1.61 -0.97
C GLY A 22 1.65 -2.11 -1.90
N VAL A 23 1.08 -1.21 -2.69
CA VAL A 23 0.01 -1.56 -3.62
C VAL A 23 0.31 -0.99 -5.00
N ARG A 24 -0.13 -1.72 -6.00
CA ARG A 24 -0.17 -1.25 -7.38
C ARG A 24 -1.62 -1.10 -7.79
N ILE A 25 -1.99 0.08 -8.23
CA ILE A 25 -3.33 0.39 -8.69
C ILE A 25 -3.22 0.97 -10.08
N TYR A 26 -3.77 0.27 -11.08
CA TYR A 26 -3.61 0.60 -12.49
C TYR A 26 -2.12 0.67 -12.84
N GLU A 27 -1.62 1.80 -13.29
CA GLU A 27 -0.21 1.98 -13.64
C GLU A 27 0.63 2.61 -12.55
N LYS A 28 0.01 2.93 -11.41
CA LYS A 28 0.69 3.58 -10.29
C LYS A 28 1.09 2.57 -9.23
N CYS A 29 2.30 2.69 -8.75
CA CYS A 29 2.81 1.87 -7.66
C CYS A 29 3.06 2.73 -6.43
N TYR A 30 2.55 2.30 -5.30
CA TYR A 30 2.75 2.96 -4.00
C TYR A 30 3.56 2.02 -3.14
N TYR A 31 4.85 2.31 -3.05
CA TYR A 31 5.80 1.44 -2.34
C TYR A 31 5.88 1.78 -0.87
N ASP A 32 6.36 0.82 -0.10
CA ASP A 32 6.74 1.02 1.29
C ASP A 32 5.63 1.60 2.17
N LEU A 33 4.43 1.04 2.04
CA LEU A 33 3.29 1.46 2.85
C LEU A 33 3.36 0.90 4.28
N SER A 34 3.83 -0.33 4.43
CA SER A 34 3.94 -0.96 5.73
C SER A 34 4.90 -2.14 5.69
N LEU A 35 5.49 -2.45 6.83
CA LEU A 35 6.26 -3.68 7.03
C LEU A 35 5.34 -4.87 7.29
N ASN A 36 4.07 -4.62 7.58
CA ASN A 36 3.10 -5.66 7.90
C ASN A 36 2.34 -6.08 6.65
N LYS A 37 2.67 -7.27 6.13
CA LYS A 37 2.07 -7.81 4.92
C LYS A 37 0.56 -7.98 5.04
N GLU A 38 0.09 -8.51 6.18
CA GLU A 38 -1.35 -8.74 6.37
C GLU A 38 -2.15 -7.46 6.34
N LEU A 39 -1.59 -6.39 6.88
CA LEU A 39 -2.25 -5.09 6.88
C LEU A 39 -2.41 -4.57 5.45
N VAL A 40 -1.38 -4.70 4.64
CA VAL A 40 -1.43 -4.27 3.25
C VAL A 40 -2.35 -5.17 2.42
N GLU A 41 -2.38 -6.47 2.71
CA GLU A 41 -3.32 -7.38 2.05
C GLU A 41 -4.77 -7.01 2.33
N ARG A 42 -5.09 -6.61 3.56
CA ARG A 42 -6.43 -6.11 3.90
C ARG A 42 -6.75 -4.83 3.15
N PHE A 43 -5.77 -3.96 3.02
CA PHE A 43 -5.93 -2.73 2.29
C PHE A 43 -6.20 -2.99 0.80
N VAL A 44 -5.47 -3.93 0.21
CA VAL A 44 -5.72 -4.36 -1.17
C VAL A 44 -7.14 -4.89 -1.33
N GLY A 45 -7.60 -5.72 -0.38
CA GLY A 45 -8.96 -6.22 -0.37
C GLY A 45 -9.99 -5.10 -0.33
N PHE A 46 -9.77 -4.13 0.54
CA PHE A 46 -10.63 -2.95 0.65
C PHE A 46 -10.69 -2.17 -0.67
N LEU A 47 -9.54 -1.95 -1.29
CA LEU A 47 -9.48 -1.23 -2.56
C LEU A 47 -10.21 -1.96 -3.68
N ASN A 48 -10.19 -3.30 -3.66
CA ASN A 48 -10.84 -4.11 -4.69
C ASN A 48 -12.34 -4.27 -4.49
N GLU A 49 -12.85 -4.03 -3.29
CA GLU A 49 -14.28 -4.10 -3.03
C GLU A 49 -15.05 -2.91 -3.57
N ASP A 50 -14.43 -1.75 -3.62
CA ASP A 50 -15.06 -0.51 -4.04
C ASP A 50 -14.43 0.01 -5.32
N GLU A 51 -15.26 0.56 -6.20
CA GLU A 51 -14.76 1.32 -7.33
C GLU A 51 -14.55 2.76 -6.90
N MET A 52 -13.29 3.16 -6.83
CA MET A 52 -12.95 4.51 -6.44
C MET A 52 -12.43 5.30 -7.62
N PRO A 53 -12.81 6.59 -7.75
CA PRO A 53 -12.13 7.47 -8.69
C PRO A 53 -10.65 7.58 -8.33
N GLU A 54 -9.82 7.77 -9.34
CA GLU A 54 -8.38 7.86 -9.14
C GLU A 54 -7.99 8.94 -8.12
N ALA A 55 -8.73 10.05 -8.10
CA ALA A 55 -8.47 11.13 -7.15
C ALA A 55 -8.67 10.73 -5.69
N GLU A 56 -9.58 9.79 -5.41
CA GLU A 56 -9.82 9.32 -4.05
C GLU A 56 -8.76 8.34 -3.58
N ILE A 57 -8.09 7.67 -4.49
CA ILE A 57 -7.07 6.68 -4.15
C ILE A 57 -5.94 7.33 -3.36
N GLU A 58 -5.47 8.50 -3.76
CA GLU A 58 -4.41 9.19 -3.06
C GLU A 58 -4.81 9.56 -1.63
N VAL A 59 -6.04 10.00 -1.45
CA VAL A 59 -6.58 10.32 -0.12
C VAL A 59 -6.63 9.09 0.76
N VAL A 60 -7.10 7.97 0.21
CA VAL A 60 -7.20 6.72 0.95
C VAL A 60 -5.81 6.21 1.36
N ILE A 61 -4.83 6.35 0.48
CA ILE A 61 -3.45 5.94 0.79
C ILE A 61 -2.86 6.82 1.88
N GLU A 62 -3.09 8.13 1.84
CA GLU A 62 -2.67 9.02 2.91
C GLU A 62 -3.30 8.65 4.24
N ASP A 63 -4.58 8.33 4.24
CA ASP A 63 -5.27 7.89 5.44
C ASP A 63 -4.70 6.59 5.97
N PHE A 64 -4.35 5.66 5.09
CA PHE A 64 -3.70 4.42 5.48
C PHE A 64 -2.35 4.71 6.16
N LEU A 65 -1.54 5.58 5.57
CA LEU A 65 -0.22 5.92 6.12
C LEU A 65 -0.31 6.64 7.45
N SER A 66 -1.36 7.40 7.67
CA SER A 66 -1.55 8.12 8.94
C SER A 66 -2.27 7.28 9.99
N GLY A 67 -2.60 6.02 9.68
CA GLY A 67 -3.25 5.12 10.62
C GLY A 67 -4.75 5.35 10.80
N LYS A 68 -5.36 6.16 9.95
CA LYS A 68 -6.79 6.46 10.04
C LYS A 68 -7.65 5.51 9.20
N GLY A 69 -7.04 4.73 8.37
CA GLY A 69 -7.76 3.84 7.49
C GLY A 69 -8.32 2.63 8.20
N ILE A 70 -8.45 1.62 7.53
CA ILE A 70 -8.94 0.32 7.92
C ILE A 70 -8.47 -0.16 9.28
#